data_eef6c468303b38df8c98063e42d2bae5
#
_entry.id   eef6c468303b38df8c98063e42d2bae5
#
_cell.length_a   1.000
_cell.length_b   1.000
_cell.length_c   1.000
_cell.angle_alpha   90.00
_cell.angle_beta   90.00
_cell.angle_gamma   90.00
#
_symmetry.space_group_name_H-M   'P 1'
#
loop_
_entity.id
_entity.type
_entity.pdbx_description
1 polymer ?
#
loop_
_entity_poly.entity_id
_entity_poly.type
_entity_poly.pdbx_seq_one_letter_code
_entity_poly.pdbx_strand_id
1 'polypeptide(L)'
;MTPAAAPDREPLPLAAVEALARAAHATQTDKAGRPYAEHLQAVAEGVRARGGDDEQIAAAWLHDSVEDDALTEDWLRDAPLSPRTKAIVRALTKIPGEPPQAYAERILATPGARLVKEADLAHNADAARLAVLDETTRARLTAKYAAMRALLGL
;
A
#
# COMPACT_ATOMS: atom_id res chain seq x y z
N MET A 1 31.94 18.79 -3.74
CA MET A 1 32.03 17.42 -4.27
C MET A 1 30.66 16.80 -4.18
N THR A 2 30.01 16.58 -5.30
CA THR A 2 28.72 15.89 -5.35
C THR A 2 28.98 14.41 -5.01
N PRO A 3 28.26 13.81 -4.04
CA PRO A 3 28.42 12.38 -3.82
C PRO A 3 28.08 11.66 -5.14
N ALA A 4 28.94 10.72 -5.51
CA ALA A 4 28.70 9.89 -6.69
C ALA A 4 27.33 9.25 -6.51
N ALA A 5 26.47 9.34 -7.54
CA ALA A 5 25.23 8.60 -7.55
C ALA A 5 25.55 7.12 -7.28
N ALA A 6 24.82 6.51 -6.34
CA ALA A 6 24.94 5.09 -6.14
C ALA A 6 24.74 4.39 -7.48
N PRO A 7 25.55 3.35 -7.82
CA PRO A 7 25.35 2.66 -9.08
C PRO A 7 23.90 2.20 -9.20
N ASP A 8 23.31 2.42 -10.38
CA ASP A 8 21.94 1.98 -10.68
C ASP A 8 21.85 0.46 -10.42
N ARG A 9 21.25 0.13 -9.28
CA ARG A 9 20.97 -1.27 -8.96
C ARG A 9 19.69 -1.69 -9.66
N GLU A 10 19.70 -2.87 -10.24
CA GLU A 10 18.47 -3.43 -10.80
C GLU A 10 17.41 -3.53 -9.69
N PRO A 11 16.15 -3.19 -9.99
CA PRO A 11 15.06 -3.38 -9.04
C PRO A 11 14.94 -4.84 -8.61
N LEU A 12 14.60 -5.05 -7.36
CA LEU A 12 14.32 -6.38 -6.83
C LEU A 12 13.22 -7.07 -7.65
N PRO A 13 13.36 -8.37 -7.95
CA PRO A 13 12.27 -9.12 -8.57
C PRO A 13 11.07 -9.22 -7.61
N LEU A 14 9.87 -9.39 -8.16
CA LEU A 14 8.64 -9.46 -7.37
C LEU A 14 8.70 -10.50 -6.25
N ALA A 15 9.29 -11.68 -6.51
CA ALA A 15 9.42 -12.71 -5.49
C ALA A 15 10.24 -12.23 -4.28
N ALA A 16 11.28 -11.43 -4.51
CA ALA A 16 12.09 -10.87 -3.43
C ALA A 16 11.33 -9.77 -2.66
N VAL A 17 10.55 -8.95 -3.35
CA VAL A 17 9.69 -7.93 -2.71
C VAL A 17 8.64 -8.61 -1.84
N GLU A 18 7.98 -9.65 -2.35
CA GLU A 18 7.00 -10.43 -1.59
C GLU A 18 7.62 -11.01 -0.32
N ALA A 19 8.77 -11.68 -0.44
CA ALA A 19 9.47 -12.27 0.70
C ALA A 19 9.83 -11.23 1.76
N LEU A 20 10.30 -10.07 1.32
CA LEU A 20 10.66 -8.96 2.20
C LEU A 20 9.43 -8.38 2.91
N ALA A 21 8.33 -8.18 2.20
CA ALA A 21 7.08 -7.70 2.78
C ALA A 21 6.52 -8.69 3.80
N ARG A 22 6.52 -9.98 3.50
CA ARG A 22 6.07 -11.01 4.43
C ARG A 22 6.93 -11.05 5.70
N ALA A 23 8.25 -10.93 5.57
CA ALA A 23 9.16 -10.88 6.72
C ALA A 23 8.94 -9.62 7.57
N ALA A 24 8.78 -8.46 6.94
CA ALA A 24 8.57 -7.18 7.63
C ALA A 24 7.26 -7.17 8.45
N HIS A 25 6.23 -7.84 7.98
CA HIS A 25 4.92 -7.91 8.64
C HIS A 25 4.65 -9.25 9.34
N ALA A 26 5.68 -10.07 9.58
CA ALA A 26 5.54 -11.46 10.05
C ALA A 26 4.77 -11.61 11.37
N THR A 27 4.84 -10.62 12.26
CA THR A 27 4.17 -10.64 13.57
C THR A 27 2.91 -9.77 13.60
N GLN A 28 2.59 -9.09 12.50
CA GLN A 28 1.46 -8.17 12.45
C GLN A 28 0.18 -8.92 12.08
N THR A 29 -0.91 -8.55 12.76
CA THR A 29 -2.26 -9.03 12.44
C THR A 29 -3.15 -7.87 12.06
N ASP A 30 -4.22 -8.15 11.30
CA ASP A 30 -5.25 -7.16 11.00
C ASP A 30 -6.27 -7.07 12.14
N LYS A 31 -7.29 -6.21 11.97
CA LYS A 31 -8.34 -5.99 12.98
C LYS A 31 -9.18 -7.24 13.28
N ALA A 32 -9.18 -8.20 12.38
CA ALA A 32 -9.87 -9.48 12.54
C ALA A 32 -8.95 -10.57 13.14
N GLY A 33 -7.70 -10.25 13.47
CA GLY A 33 -6.73 -11.18 14.02
C GLY A 33 -6.04 -12.08 12.98
N ARG A 34 -6.23 -11.81 11.68
CA ARG A 34 -5.62 -12.56 10.60
C ARG A 34 -4.20 -12.06 10.33
N PRO A 35 -3.28 -12.92 9.84
CA PRO A 35 -1.95 -12.47 9.43
C PRO A 35 -2.02 -11.33 8.43
N TYR A 36 -1.30 -10.24 8.68
CA TYR A 36 -1.35 -9.04 7.84
C TYR A 36 -0.89 -9.31 6.41
N ALA A 37 0.01 -10.27 6.21
CA ALA A 37 0.47 -10.68 4.89
C ALA A 37 -0.66 -11.15 3.96
N GLU A 38 -1.77 -11.65 4.50
CA GLU A 38 -2.95 -12.02 3.69
C GLU A 38 -3.56 -10.79 2.99
N HIS A 39 -3.62 -9.65 3.68
CA HIS A 39 -4.07 -8.39 3.11
C HIS A 39 -3.13 -7.93 2.00
N LEU A 40 -1.82 -7.96 2.25
CA LEU A 40 -0.82 -7.57 1.26
C LEU A 40 -0.91 -8.43 0.00
N GLN A 41 -1.05 -9.73 0.16
CA GLN A 41 -1.24 -10.66 -0.95
C GLN A 41 -2.51 -10.33 -1.74
N ALA A 42 -3.62 -10.10 -1.07
CA ALA A 42 -4.88 -9.77 -1.72
C ALA A 42 -4.80 -8.46 -2.51
N VAL A 43 -4.10 -7.46 -1.98
CA VAL A 43 -3.88 -6.19 -2.70
C VAL A 43 -3.00 -6.41 -3.93
N ALA A 44 -1.92 -7.16 -3.81
CA ALA A 44 -1.04 -7.49 -4.94
C ALA A 44 -1.80 -8.26 -6.05
N GLU A 45 -2.60 -9.24 -5.68
CA GLU A 45 -3.45 -9.99 -6.61
C GLU A 45 -4.51 -9.08 -7.25
N GLY A 46 -5.10 -8.19 -6.47
CA GLY A 46 -6.07 -7.21 -6.94
C GLY A 46 -5.49 -6.22 -7.95
N VAL A 47 -4.25 -5.79 -7.76
CA VAL A 47 -3.52 -4.95 -8.71
C VAL A 47 -3.29 -5.72 -10.02
N ARG A 48 -2.84 -6.95 -9.92
CA ARG A 48 -2.63 -7.81 -11.10
C ARG A 48 -3.91 -8.03 -11.87
N ALA A 49 -5.00 -8.33 -11.20
CA ALA A 49 -6.32 -8.55 -11.81
C ALA A 49 -6.84 -7.31 -12.54
N ARG A 50 -6.43 -6.12 -12.11
CA ARG A 50 -6.79 -4.84 -12.74
C ARG A 50 -5.83 -4.41 -13.85
N GLY A 51 -4.89 -5.28 -14.23
CA GLY A 51 -3.93 -4.99 -15.28
C GLY A 51 -2.75 -4.14 -14.85
N GLY A 52 -2.48 -4.05 -13.54
CA GLY A 52 -1.32 -3.35 -13.01
C GLY A 52 0.00 -4.01 -13.44
N ASP A 53 1.04 -3.19 -13.54
CA ASP A 53 2.39 -3.66 -13.90
C ASP A 53 3.20 -4.12 -12.68
N ASP A 54 4.40 -4.62 -12.92
CA ASP A 54 5.26 -5.13 -11.85
C ASP A 54 5.65 -4.06 -10.82
N GLU A 55 5.82 -2.81 -11.23
CA GLU A 55 6.11 -1.71 -10.31
C GLU A 55 4.93 -1.44 -9.37
N GLN A 56 3.71 -1.52 -9.89
CA GLN A 56 2.49 -1.36 -9.10
C GLN A 56 2.27 -2.56 -8.17
N ILE A 57 2.57 -3.78 -8.63
CA ILE A 57 2.47 -4.99 -7.80
C ILE A 57 3.51 -4.93 -6.66
N ALA A 58 4.73 -4.52 -6.94
CA ALA A 58 5.74 -4.31 -5.91
C ALA A 58 5.29 -3.27 -4.87
N ALA A 59 4.72 -2.17 -5.33
CA ALA A 59 4.16 -1.15 -4.43
C ALA A 59 3.01 -1.69 -3.58
N ALA A 60 2.19 -2.58 -4.13
CA ALA A 60 1.11 -3.23 -3.38
C ALA A 60 1.63 -4.02 -2.19
N TRP A 61 2.70 -4.79 -2.35
CA TRP A 61 3.34 -5.52 -1.26
C TRP A 61 3.88 -4.60 -0.17
N LEU A 62 4.36 -3.40 -0.54
CA LEU A 62 5.05 -2.48 0.36
C LEU A 62 4.21 -1.31 0.83
N HIS A 63 2.98 -1.16 0.35
CA HIS A 63 2.21 0.07 0.52
C HIS A 63 1.95 0.49 1.97
N ASP A 64 1.88 -0.46 2.90
CA ASP A 64 1.67 -0.19 4.32
C ASP A 64 2.95 -0.28 5.16
N SER A 65 4.10 -0.59 4.54
CA SER A 65 5.32 -0.91 5.29
C SER A 65 5.88 0.27 6.08
N VAL A 66 5.85 1.46 5.54
CA VAL A 66 6.34 2.67 6.22
C VAL A 66 5.29 3.18 7.21
N GLU A 67 4.02 3.21 6.84
CA GLU A 67 2.93 3.66 7.71
C GLU A 67 2.83 2.80 8.97
N ASP A 68 3.03 1.49 8.84
CA ASP A 68 2.94 0.53 9.94
C ASP A 68 4.27 0.34 10.69
N ASP A 69 5.29 1.14 10.39
CA ASP A 69 6.64 1.06 10.98
C ASP A 69 7.33 -0.30 10.77
N ALA A 70 6.88 -1.10 9.80
CA ALA A 70 7.52 -2.36 9.46
C ALA A 70 8.85 -2.14 8.76
N LEU A 71 8.94 -1.06 7.96
CA LEU A 71 10.15 -0.58 7.29
C LEU A 71 10.23 0.93 7.48
N THR A 72 11.43 1.50 7.35
CA THR A 72 11.65 2.94 7.52
C THR A 72 11.62 3.68 6.18
N GLU A 73 11.39 5.01 6.22
CA GLU A 73 11.55 5.87 5.05
C GLU A 73 12.99 5.81 4.51
N ASP A 74 13.99 5.75 5.40
CA ASP A 74 15.39 5.61 5.00
C ASP A 74 15.63 4.32 4.24
N TRP A 75 15.04 3.22 4.70
CA TRP A 75 15.09 1.96 3.98
C TRP A 75 14.47 2.08 2.58
N LEU A 76 13.29 2.68 2.48
CA LEU A 76 12.61 2.86 1.19
C LEU A 76 13.45 3.71 0.23
N ARG A 77 14.03 4.81 0.72
CA ARG A 77 14.89 5.68 -0.09
C ARG A 77 16.06 4.89 -0.69
N ASP A 78 16.71 4.04 0.11
CA ASP A 78 17.94 3.35 -0.26
C ASP A 78 17.70 1.97 -0.92
N ALA A 79 16.48 1.47 -0.88
CA ALA A 79 16.13 0.16 -1.41
C ALA A 79 16.31 0.07 -2.92
N PRO A 80 16.71 -1.10 -3.46
CA PRO A 80 16.80 -1.31 -4.91
C PRO A 80 15.42 -1.52 -5.52
N LEU A 81 14.63 -0.45 -5.57
CA LEU A 81 13.30 -0.39 -6.16
C LEU A 81 13.29 0.73 -7.20
N SER A 82 12.41 0.63 -8.19
CA SER A 82 12.29 1.69 -9.18
C SER A 82 11.78 2.99 -8.52
N PRO A 83 12.13 4.17 -9.08
CA PRO A 83 11.61 5.44 -8.59
C PRO A 83 10.07 5.48 -8.56
N ARG A 84 9.42 4.87 -9.54
CA ARG A 84 7.95 4.81 -9.63
C ARG A 84 7.35 3.98 -8.49
N THR A 85 7.92 2.82 -8.18
CA THR A 85 7.48 1.99 -7.04
C THR A 85 7.60 2.77 -5.74
N LYS A 86 8.73 3.43 -5.50
CA LYS A 86 8.94 4.26 -4.30
C LYS A 86 7.93 5.40 -4.20
N ALA A 87 7.68 6.08 -5.33
CA ALA A 87 6.71 7.17 -5.38
C ALA A 87 5.29 6.70 -5.02
N ILE A 88 4.88 5.54 -5.52
CA ILE A 88 3.57 4.96 -5.21
C ILE A 88 3.48 4.62 -3.71
N VAL A 89 4.48 3.97 -3.15
CA VAL A 89 4.50 3.65 -1.71
C VAL A 89 4.39 4.92 -0.86
N ARG A 90 5.16 5.96 -1.20
CA ARG A 90 5.08 7.25 -0.50
C ARG A 90 3.71 7.90 -0.62
N ALA A 91 3.10 7.87 -1.80
CA ALA A 91 1.77 8.44 -2.02
C ALA A 91 0.71 7.74 -1.15
N LEU A 92 0.85 6.43 -0.94
CA LEU A 92 -0.08 5.63 -0.14
C LEU A 92 0.20 5.68 1.36
N THR A 93 1.36 6.21 1.76
CA THR A 93 1.72 6.40 3.17
C THR A 93 1.07 7.69 3.67
N LYS A 94 0.18 7.57 4.65
CA LYS A 94 -0.50 8.72 5.24
C LYS A 94 0.47 9.58 6.04
N ILE A 95 0.24 10.90 6.00
CA ILE A 95 0.98 11.86 6.80
C ILE A 95 0.13 12.22 8.02
N PRO A 96 0.67 12.14 9.26
CA PRO A 96 -0.10 12.52 10.46
C PRO A 96 -0.69 13.92 10.33
N GLY A 97 -1.99 14.06 10.63
CA GLY A 97 -2.70 15.34 10.55
C GLY A 97 -3.16 15.75 9.15
N GLU A 98 -2.84 14.99 8.13
CA GLU A 98 -3.26 15.26 6.76
C GLU A 98 -4.76 14.99 6.59
N PRO A 99 -5.55 15.96 6.04
CA PRO A 99 -6.95 15.70 5.75
C PRO A 99 -7.12 14.70 4.59
N PRO A 100 -8.22 13.92 4.57
CA PRO A 100 -8.46 12.93 3.51
C PRO A 100 -8.37 13.46 2.10
N GLN A 101 -8.81 14.71 1.86
CA GLN A 101 -8.72 15.35 0.55
C GLN A 101 -7.27 15.51 0.09
N ALA A 102 -6.37 15.94 0.97
CA ALA A 102 -4.96 16.12 0.66
C ALA A 102 -4.29 14.77 0.34
N TYR A 103 -4.63 13.73 1.09
CA TYR A 103 -4.17 12.36 0.83
C TYR A 103 -4.63 11.88 -0.55
N ALA A 104 -5.92 12.05 -0.86
CA ALA A 104 -6.47 11.67 -2.17
C ALA A 104 -5.81 12.44 -3.32
N GLU A 105 -5.59 13.75 -3.15
CA GLU A 105 -4.90 14.58 -4.15
C GLU A 105 -3.49 14.08 -4.42
N ARG A 106 -2.75 13.69 -3.39
CA ARG A 106 -1.41 13.11 -3.52
C ARG A 106 -1.43 11.80 -4.32
N ILE A 107 -2.40 10.93 -4.04
CA ILE A 107 -2.58 9.68 -4.77
C ILE A 107 -2.88 9.95 -6.24
N LEU A 108 -3.82 10.86 -6.52
CA LEU A 108 -4.20 11.20 -7.89
C LEU A 108 -3.07 11.85 -8.68
N ALA A 109 -2.19 12.60 -8.00
CA ALA A 109 -1.04 13.24 -8.61
C ALA A 109 0.12 12.28 -8.90
N THR A 110 0.11 11.08 -8.34
CA THR A 110 1.20 10.11 -8.49
C THR A 110 0.81 9.02 -9.50
N PRO A 111 1.49 8.96 -10.67
CA PRO A 111 1.16 7.97 -11.69
C PRO A 111 1.20 6.53 -11.14
N GLY A 112 0.12 5.79 -11.33
CA GLY A 112 -0.01 4.39 -10.92
C GLY A 112 -0.54 4.17 -9.50
N ALA A 113 -0.55 5.19 -8.64
CA ALA A 113 -0.95 5.04 -7.24
C ALA A 113 -2.44 4.76 -7.06
N ARG A 114 -3.30 5.37 -7.88
CA ARG A 114 -4.76 5.21 -7.79
C ARG A 114 -5.20 3.75 -7.93
N LEU A 115 -4.62 3.02 -8.89
CA LEU A 115 -4.95 1.62 -9.12
C LEU A 115 -4.58 0.75 -7.92
N VAL A 116 -3.43 1.00 -7.30
CA VAL A 116 -2.99 0.28 -6.10
C VAL A 116 -3.94 0.58 -4.94
N LYS A 117 -4.32 1.84 -4.73
CA LYS A 117 -5.27 2.23 -3.69
C LYS A 117 -6.66 1.64 -3.93
N GLU A 118 -7.09 1.54 -5.18
CA GLU A 118 -8.34 0.86 -5.52
C GLU A 118 -8.36 -0.59 -5.07
N ALA A 119 -7.28 -1.34 -5.32
CA ALA A 119 -7.14 -2.71 -4.88
C ALA A 119 -7.12 -2.82 -3.34
N ASP A 120 -6.44 -1.90 -2.67
CA ASP A 120 -6.41 -1.82 -1.20
C ASP A 120 -7.82 -1.59 -0.64
N LEU A 121 -8.54 -0.61 -1.16
CA LEU A 121 -9.91 -0.31 -0.75
C LEU A 121 -10.86 -1.48 -1.00
N ALA A 122 -10.72 -2.18 -2.13
CA ALA A 122 -11.56 -3.32 -2.46
C ALA A 122 -11.41 -4.46 -1.45
N HIS A 123 -10.18 -4.77 -1.04
CA HIS A 123 -9.95 -5.79 -0.02
C HIS A 123 -10.39 -5.34 1.37
N ASN A 124 -10.11 -4.09 1.74
CA ASN A 124 -10.54 -3.55 3.03
C ASN A 124 -12.07 -3.51 3.17
N ALA A 125 -12.79 -3.25 2.08
CA ALA A 125 -14.25 -3.19 2.05
C ALA A 125 -14.91 -4.56 1.77
N ASP A 126 -14.13 -5.62 1.65
CA ASP A 126 -14.67 -6.96 1.42
C ASP A 126 -15.68 -7.34 2.51
N ALA A 127 -16.87 -7.78 2.10
CA ALA A 127 -17.96 -8.05 3.02
C ALA A 127 -17.61 -9.12 4.06
N ALA A 128 -16.86 -10.16 3.67
CA ALA A 128 -16.45 -11.21 4.59
C ALA A 128 -15.46 -10.69 5.65
N ARG A 129 -14.57 -9.78 5.28
CA ARG A 129 -13.65 -9.13 6.23
C ARG A 129 -14.38 -8.24 7.21
N LEU A 130 -15.32 -7.44 6.74
CA LEU A 130 -16.09 -6.53 7.58
C LEU A 130 -17.06 -7.27 8.50
N ALA A 131 -17.59 -8.41 8.07
CA ALA A 131 -18.58 -9.18 8.82
C ALA A 131 -18.10 -9.69 10.19
N VAL A 132 -16.77 -9.90 10.35
CA VAL A 132 -16.19 -10.38 11.61
C VAL A 132 -15.92 -9.27 12.62
N LEU A 133 -16.11 -8.01 12.24
CA LEU A 133 -15.91 -6.85 13.10
C LEU A 133 -17.22 -6.51 13.82
N ASP A 134 -17.11 -5.81 14.96
CA ASP A 134 -18.30 -5.30 15.65
C ASP A 134 -19.03 -4.28 14.76
N GLU A 135 -20.31 -4.07 15.05
CA GLU A 135 -21.21 -3.23 14.24
C GLU A 135 -20.70 -1.79 14.13
N THR A 136 -20.24 -1.21 15.23
CA THR A 136 -19.75 0.18 15.27
C THR A 136 -18.50 0.34 14.42
N THR A 137 -17.53 -0.56 14.56
CA THR A 137 -16.30 -0.55 13.77
C THR A 137 -16.59 -0.77 12.28
N ARG A 138 -17.45 -1.73 11.97
CA ARG A 138 -17.86 -2.02 10.59
C ARG A 138 -18.51 -0.82 9.92
N ALA A 139 -19.46 -0.16 10.60
CA ALA A 139 -20.14 1.03 10.07
C ALA A 139 -19.15 2.17 9.80
N ARG A 140 -18.25 2.43 10.75
CA ARG A 140 -17.22 3.46 10.64
C ARG A 140 -16.29 3.20 9.45
N LEU A 141 -15.79 1.99 9.30
CA LEU A 141 -14.87 1.63 8.21
C LEU A 141 -15.60 1.64 6.86
N THR A 142 -16.82 1.14 6.77
CA THR A 142 -17.60 1.19 5.54
C THR A 142 -17.76 2.62 5.04
N ALA A 143 -18.11 3.56 5.94
CA ALA A 143 -18.23 4.97 5.60
C ALA A 143 -16.89 5.58 5.17
N LYS A 144 -15.80 5.25 5.87
CA LYS A 144 -14.46 5.72 5.56
C LYS A 144 -14.00 5.29 4.17
N TYR A 145 -14.18 4.01 3.83
CA TYR A 145 -13.78 3.48 2.53
C TYR A 145 -14.63 4.06 1.39
N ALA A 146 -15.93 4.21 1.61
CA ALA A 146 -16.82 4.84 0.63
C ALA A 146 -16.43 6.30 0.36
N ALA A 147 -16.11 7.05 1.40
CA ALA A 147 -15.67 8.44 1.27
C ALA A 147 -14.35 8.55 0.48
N MET A 148 -13.39 7.68 0.73
CA MET A 148 -12.11 7.67 0.00
C MET A 148 -12.33 7.28 -1.47
N ARG A 149 -13.17 6.31 -1.76
CA ARG A 149 -13.52 5.95 -3.14
C ARG A 149 -14.09 7.17 -3.88
N ALA A 150 -14.98 7.91 -3.26
CA ALA A 150 -15.57 9.11 -3.85
C ALA A 150 -14.50 10.18 -4.16
N LEU A 151 -13.58 10.42 -3.23
CA LEU A 151 -12.48 11.37 -3.42
C LEU A 151 -11.54 10.97 -4.56
N LEU A 152 -11.36 9.68 -4.79
CA LEU A 152 -10.52 9.14 -5.86
C LEU A 152 -11.26 8.98 -7.21
N GLY A 153 -12.55 9.23 -7.24
CA GLY A 153 -13.38 9.06 -8.44
C GLY A 153 -13.58 7.59 -8.83
N LEU A 154 -13.66 6.73 -7.85
CA LEU A 154 -13.87 5.28 -8.03
C LEU A 154 -15.32 4.90 -7.89
#